data_d53f87b7c096b400f035c8afc8fa4f2d
#
_entry.id   d53f87b7c096b400f035c8afc8fa4f2d
#
_cell.length_a   1.000
_cell.length_b   1.000
_cell.length_c   1.000
_cell.angle_alpha   90.00
_cell.angle_beta   90.00
_cell.angle_gamma   90.00
#
_symmetry.space_group_name_H-M   'P 1'
#
loop_
_entity.id
_entity.type
_entity.pdbx_description
1 polymer ?
#
loop_
_entity_poly.entity_id
_entity_poly.type
_entity_poly.pdbx_seq_one_letter_code
_entity_poly.pdbx_strand_id
1 'polypeptide(L)'
;ISFGIKDGFEAVHSVSPKSENIYIIGGGSKSDFWVDLIASVLNQRIIIGEDSDLGPALGVARLAMLATKKYKKSEIIKNMKTVRECFPSNKLSDQLQNRYQVWKKIVSVNNSIAKNIMDEKYE
;
A
#
# COMPACT_ATOMS: atom_id res chain seq x y z
N ILE A 1 5.09 8.11 -6.59
CA ILE A 1 4.68 6.76 -6.17
C ILE A 1 3.83 6.82 -4.88
N SER A 2 4.31 7.45 -3.79
CA SER A 2 3.61 7.47 -2.48
C SER A 2 2.22 8.10 -2.54
N PHE A 3 1.99 9.14 -3.33
CA PHE A 3 0.66 9.71 -3.52
C PHE A 3 -0.27 8.79 -4.32
N GLY A 4 0.26 8.02 -5.28
CA GLY A 4 -0.53 7.00 -5.96
C GLY A 4 -0.97 5.87 -5.02
N ILE A 5 -0.11 5.49 -4.06
CA ILE A 5 -0.49 4.55 -2.99
C ILE A 5 -1.62 5.14 -2.13
N LYS A 6 -1.54 6.43 -1.78
CA LYS A 6 -2.60 7.12 -1.03
C LYS A 6 -3.91 7.15 -1.79
N ASP A 7 -3.88 7.44 -3.07
CA ASP A 7 -5.08 7.48 -3.93
C ASP A 7 -5.79 6.11 -3.95
N GLY A 8 -5.03 5.05 -4.19
CA GLY A 8 -5.55 3.68 -4.11
C GLY A 8 -6.06 3.30 -2.72
N PHE A 9 -5.36 3.73 -1.67
CA PHE A 9 -5.78 3.50 -0.29
C PHE A 9 -7.10 4.21 0.03
N GLU A 10 -7.25 5.48 -0.35
CA GLU A 10 -8.49 6.24 -0.18
C GLU A 10 -9.66 5.61 -0.98
N ALA A 11 -9.39 5.14 -2.21
CA ALA A 11 -10.39 4.47 -3.04
C ALA A 11 -10.91 3.18 -2.37
N VAL A 12 -10.02 2.33 -1.85
CA VAL A 12 -10.42 1.12 -1.12
C VAL A 12 -11.24 1.46 0.12
N HIS A 13 -10.81 2.45 0.91
CA HIS A 13 -11.47 2.83 2.15
C HIS A 13 -12.80 3.60 1.95
N SER A 14 -13.08 4.05 0.73
CA SER A 14 -14.38 4.64 0.40
C SER A 14 -15.51 3.60 0.28
N VAL A 15 -15.15 2.33 0.01
CA VAL A 15 -16.10 1.23 -0.25
C VAL A 15 -16.00 0.08 0.76
N SER A 16 -15.05 0.13 1.68
CA SER A 16 -14.82 -0.91 2.69
C SER A 16 -14.67 -0.33 4.09
N PRO A 17 -14.92 -1.13 5.16
CA PRO A 17 -14.60 -0.72 6.52
C PRO A 17 -13.14 -0.31 6.65
N LYS A 18 -12.86 0.71 7.46
CA LYS A 18 -11.48 1.12 7.75
C LYS A 18 -10.74 -0.01 8.43
N SER A 19 -9.57 -0.35 7.88
CA SER A 19 -8.69 -1.34 8.50
C SER A 19 -7.92 -0.69 9.64
N GLU A 20 -7.87 -1.36 10.79
CA GLU A 20 -7.08 -0.91 11.95
C GLU A 20 -5.59 -1.22 11.78
N ASN A 21 -5.26 -2.22 10.97
CA ASN A 21 -3.91 -2.70 10.77
C ASN A 21 -3.53 -2.63 9.30
N ILE A 22 -2.48 -1.85 9.01
CA ILE A 22 -1.94 -1.68 7.67
C ILE A 22 -0.52 -2.26 7.67
N TYR A 23 -0.32 -3.29 6.87
CA TYR A 23 0.98 -3.95 6.73
C TYR A 23 1.68 -3.49 5.46
N ILE A 24 2.98 -3.20 5.57
CA ILE A 24 3.84 -3.03 4.40
C ILE A 24 4.61 -4.32 4.14
N ILE A 25 4.61 -4.77 2.88
CA ILE A 25 5.28 -6.00 2.46
C ILE A 25 6.12 -5.74 1.21
N GLY A 26 7.06 -6.65 0.93
CA GLY A 26 7.99 -6.55 -0.19
C GLY A 26 9.27 -5.80 0.16
N GLY A 27 10.16 -5.64 -0.81
CA GLY A 27 11.49 -5.05 -0.59
C GLY A 27 11.49 -3.63 0.00
N GLY A 28 10.43 -2.86 -0.25
CA GLY A 28 10.26 -1.52 0.32
C GLY A 28 10.14 -1.52 1.85
N SER A 29 9.71 -2.62 2.47
CA SER A 29 9.62 -2.73 3.94
C SER A 29 10.97 -2.64 4.65
N LYS A 30 12.08 -2.84 3.92
CA LYS A 30 13.45 -2.73 4.43
C LYS A 30 13.97 -1.29 4.51
N SER A 31 13.32 -0.35 3.84
CA SER A 31 13.73 1.05 3.83
C SER A 31 12.96 1.84 4.90
N ASP A 32 13.65 2.21 5.98
CA ASP A 32 13.07 3.01 7.06
C ASP A 32 12.49 4.32 6.52
N PHE A 33 13.26 5.03 5.69
CA PHE A 33 12.79 6.25 5.04
C PHE A 33 11.47 6.05 4.27
N TRP A 34 11.38 4.94 3.51
CA TRP A 34 10.19 4.66 2.72
C TRP A 34 8.98 4.35 3.59
N VAL A 35 9.17 3.55 4.65
CA VAL A 35 8.09 3.18 5.57
C VAL A 35 7.58 4.40 6.33
N ASP A 36 8.49 5.25 6.84
CA ASP A 36 8.13 6.49 7.56
C ASP A 36 7.42 7.49 6.64
N LEU A 37 7.86 7.58 5.37
CA LEU A 37 7.20 8.39 4.36
C LEU A 37 5.78 7.88 4.09
N ILE A 38 5.58 6.58 3.90
CA ILE A 38 4.26 5.99 3.66
C ILE A 38 3.34 6.19 4.88
N ALA A 39 3.83 5.96 6.09
CA ALA A 39 3.08 6.22 7.31
C ALA A 39 2.57 7.68 7.36
N SER A 40 3.45 8.63 7.03
CA SER A 40 3.12 10.06 7.04
C SER A 40 2.21 10.48 5.88
N VAL A 41 2.39 9.91 4.68
CA VAL A 41 1.52 10.15 3.52
C VAL A 41 0.11 9.64 3.75
N LEU A 42 -0.02 8.43 4.29
CA LEU A 42 -1.33 7.83 4.60
C LEU A 42 -1.95 8.42 5.87
N ASN A 43 -1.15 9.04 6.72
CA ASN A 43 -1.49 9.44 8.08
C ASN A 43 -2.06 8.25 8.89
N GLN A 44 -1.35 7.11 8.80
CA GLN A 44 -1.74 5.85 9.42
C GLN A 44 -0.54 5.15 10.02
N ARG A 45 -0.78 4.37 11.08
CA ARG A 45 0.21 3.44 11.62
C ARG A 45 0.49 2.34 10.60
N ILE A 46 1.77 2.11 10.30
CA ILE A 46 2.23 1.03 9.41
C ILE A 46 2.91 -0.03 10.24
N ILE A 47 2.57 -1.28 9.98
CA ILE A 47 3.11 -2.45 10.66
C ILE A 47 4.05 -3.18 9.70
N ILE A 48 5.25 -3.51 10.20
CA ILE A 48 6.21 -4.38 9.53
C ILE A 48 6.20 -5.71 10.27
N GLY A 49 5.83 -6.76 9.56
CA GLY A 49 5.79 -8.11 10.10
C GLY A 49 7.06 -8.89 9.84
N GLU A 50 7.21 -10.00 10.53
CA GLU A 50 8.22 -11.02 10.24
C GLU A 50 8.05 -11.48 8.78
N ASP A 51 9.16 -11.67 8.05
CA ASP A 51 9.17 -12.07 6.63
C ASP A 51 8.41 -11.10 5.67
N SER A 52 8.17 -9.85 6.08
CA SER A 52 7.47 -8.86 5.25
C SER A 52 8.19 -8.58 3.92
N ASP A 53 9.50 -8.78 3.85
CA ASP A 53 10.31 -8.62 2.65
C ASP A 53 10.12 -9.74 1.62
N LEU A 54 9.64 -10.91 2.04
CA LEU A 54 9.34 -12.03 1.14
C LEU A 54 8.08 -11.77 0.30
N GLY A 55 7.21 -10.86 0.76
CA GLY A 55 6.06 -10.37 0.00
C GLY A 55 5.18 -11.46 -0.61
N PRO A 56 4.84 -11.32 -1.90
CA PRO A 56 3.96 -12.28 -2.58
C PRO A 56 4.50 -13.70 -2.67
N ALA A 57 5.84 -13.90 -2.64
CA ALA A 57 6.46 -15.21 -2.73
C ALA A 57 6.04 -16.13 -1.56
N LEU A 58 5.98 -15.58 -0.35
CA LEU A 58 5.49 -16.32 0.82
C LEU A 58 4.01 -16.72 0.65
N GLY A 59 3.20 -15.81 0.08
CA GLY A 59 1.79 -16.11 -0.21
C GLY A 59 1.63 -17.27 -1.19
N VAL A 60 2.38 -17.24 -2.28
CA VAL A 60 2.38 -18.31 -3.29
C VAL A 60 2.85 -19.65 -2.70
N ALA A 61 3.92 -19.64 -1.91
CA ALA A 61 4.41 -20.84 -1.24
C ALA A 61 3.34 -21.44 -0.30
N ARG A 62 2.65 -20.60 0.47
CA ARG A 62 1.55 -21.02 1.34
C ARG A 62 0.38 -21.63 0.55
N LEU A 63 0.01 -21.02 -0.58
CA LEU A 63 -1.03 -21.56 -1.46
C LEU A 63 -0.63 -22.92 -2.04
N ALA A 64 0.63 -23.08 -2.49
CA ALA A 64 1.15 -24.35 -2.96
C ALA A 64 1.10 -25.43 -1.87
N MET A 65 1.48 -25.10 -0.64
CA MET A 65 1.38 -26.04 0.50
C MET A 65 -0.08 -26.46 0.77
N LEU A 66 -1.03 -25.52 0.70
CA LEU A 66 -2.45 -25.83 0.86
C LEU A 66 -2.96 -26.77 -0.25
N ALA A 67 -2.50 -26.57 -1.49
CA ALA A 67 -2.91 -27.40 -2.64
C ALA A 67 -2.48 -28.86 -2.48
N THR A 68 -1.40 -29.14 -1.74
CA THR A 68 -0.95 -30.52 -1.49
C THR A 68 -1.89 -31.32 -0.58
N LYS A 69 -2.80 -30.65 0.14
CA LYS A 69 -3.70 -31.23 1.15
C LYS A 69 -3.00 -31.99 2.31
N LYS A 70 -1.68 -31.86 2.40
CA LYS A 70 -0.87 -32.49 3.46
C LYS A 70 -0.88 -31.70 4.78
N TYR A 71 -1.23 -30.42 4.72
CA TYR A 71 -1.17 -29.49 5.84
C TYR A 71 -2.55 -28.90 6.13
N LYS A 72 -2.85 -28.64 7.39
CA LYS A 72 -4.05 -27.91 7.78
C LYS A 72 -3.87 -26.41 7.52
N LYS A 73 -4.95 -25.72 7.17
CA LYS A 73 -4.94 -24.26 6.94
C LYS A 73 -4.35 -23.49 8.12
N SER A 74 -4.67 -23.90 9.36
CA SER A 74 -4.17 -23.29 10.61
C SER A 74 -2.65 -23.45 10.83
N GLU A 75 -2.03 -24.44 10.21
CA GLU A 75 -0.59 -24.66 10.31
C GLU A 75 0.19 -23.73 9.36
N ILE A 76 -0.42 -23.42 8.20
CA ILE A 76 0.20 -22.64 7.13
C ILE A 76 -0.13 -21.15 7.29
N ILE A 77 -1.41 -20.83 7.56
CA ILE A 77 -1.87 -19.45 7.70
C ILE A 77 -1.80 -19.06 9.16
N LYS A 78 -0.69 -18.45 9.53
CA LYS A 78 -0.46 -17.87 10.86
C LYS A 78 -0.55 -16.36 10.77
N ASN A 79 -0.99 -15.72 11.85
CA ASN A 79 -0.90 -14.27 11.97
C ASN A 79 0.56 -13.83 11.88
N MET A 80 0.80 -12.78 11.13
CA MET A 80 2.13 -12.19 10.99
C MET A 80 2.53 -11.59 12.34
N LYS A 81 3.71 -11.97 12.86
CA LYS A 81 4.26 -11.34 14.06
C LYS A 81 4.74 -9.94 13.71
N THR A 82 4.36 -8.96 14.52
CA THR A 82 4.86 -7.60 14.39
C THR A 82 6.32 -7.53 14.81
N VAL A 83 7.16 -7.03 13.92
CA VAL A 83 8.58 -6.76 14.20
C VAL A 83 8.76 -5.29 14.56
N ARG A 84 8.09 -4.39 13.82
CA ARG A 84 8.19 -2.95 14.03
C ARG A 84 6.87 -2.26 13.65
N GLU A 85 6.60 -1.14 14.32
CA GLU A 85 5.52 -0.23 13.97
C GLU A 85 6.10 1.15 13.65
N CYS A 86 5.57 1.80 12.63
CA CYS A 86 5.90 3.17 12.26
C CYS A 86 4.66 4.03 12.37
N PHE A 87 4.81 5.17 13.02
CA PHE A 87 3.74 6.13 13.23
C PHE A 87 3.95 7.35 12.33
N PRO A 88 2.87 7.99 11.87
CA PRO A 88 2.98 9.19 11.07
C PRO A 88 3.61 10.34 11.86
N SER A 89 4.44 11.15 11.20
CA SER A 89 4.88 12.43 11.73
C SER A 89 3.81 13.47 11.43
N ASN A 90 3.17 14.05 12.45
CA ASN A 90 2.09 15.04 12.28
C ASN A 90 2.52 16.20 11.36
N LYS A 91 3.71 16.78 11.64
CA LYS A 91 4.25 17.89 10.84
C LYS A 91 4.44 17.52 9.37
N LEU A 92 4.96 16.32 9.10
CA LEU A 92 5.19 15.85 7.74
C LEU A 92 3.85 15.47 7.07
N SER A 93 2.93 14.87 7.79
CA SER A 93 1.60 14.52 7.28
C SER A 93 0.84 15.74 6.79
N ASP A 94 0.84 16.85 7.55
CA ASP A 94 0.17 18.10 7.15
C ASP A 94 0.78 18.67 5.85
N GLN A 95 2.10 18.70 5.76
CA GLN A 95 2.79 19.17 4.55
C GLN A 95 2.49 18.28 3.34
N LEU A 96 2.50 16.97 3.53
CA LEU A 96 2.23 16.00 2.47
C LEU A 96 0.77 16.03 2.03
N GLN A 97 -0.18 16.31 2.94
CA GLN A 97 -1.58 16.46 2.59
C GLN A 97 -1.81 17.62 1.60
N ASN A 98 -1.19 18.77 1.84
CA ASN A 98 -1.27 19.91 0.92
C ASN A 98 -0.67 19.57 -0.45
N ARG A 99 0.49 18.91 -0.48
CA ARG A 99 1.13 18.46 -1.72
C ARG A 99 0.30 17.41 -2.45
N TYR A 100 -0.40 16.54 -1.74
CA TYR A 100 -1.29 15.55 -2.32
C TYR A 100 -2.47 16.21 -3.05
N GLN A 101 -3.05 17.30 -2.51
CA GLN A 101 -4.11 18.02 -3.21
C GLN A 101 -3.62 18.64 -4.53
N VAL A 102 -2.39 19.17 -4.55
CA VAL A 102 -1.76 19.67 -5.79
C VAL A 102 -1.54 18.52 -6.77
N TRP A 103 -1.01 17.40 -6.30
CA TRP A 103 -0.77 16.20 -7.11
C TRP A 103 -2.07 15.68 -7.76
N LYS A 104 -3.17 15.61 -7.03
CA LYS A 104 -4.48 15.21 -7.59
C LYS A 104 -4.93 16.10 -8.75
N LYS A 105 -4.72 17.41 -8.64
CA LYS A 105 -5.04 18.35 -9.74
C LYS A 105 -4.17 18.07 -10.98
N ILE A 106 -2.88 17.84 -10.79
CA ILE A 106 -1.96 17.52 -11.89
C ILE A 106 -2.38 16.22 -12.60
N VAL A 107 -2.68 15.18 -11.83
CA VAL A 107 -3.12 13.89 -12.38
C VAL A 107 -4.43 14.03 -13.15
N SER A 108 -5.39 14.80 -12.64
CA SER A 108 -6.67 15.05 -13.32
C SER A 108 -6.46 15.73 -14.68
N VAL A 109 -5.59 16.75 -14.75
CA VAL A 109 -5.25 17.44 -16.02
C VAL A 109 -4.55 16.49 -16.99
N ASN A 110 -3.56 15.72 -16.52
CA ASN A 110 -2.86 14.75 -17.36
C ASN A 110 -3.80 13.68 -17.94
N ASN A 111 -4.74 13.19 -17.14
CA ASN A 111 -5.71 12.20 -17.60
C ASN A 111 -6.66 12.77 -18.66
N SER A 112 -7.10 14.02 -18.53
CA SER A 112 -7.93 14.67 -19.56
C SER A 112 -7.17 14.89 -20.87
N ILE A 113 -5.90 15.29 -20.81
CA ILE A 113 -5.05 15.42 -22.00
C ILE A 113 -4.85 14.06 -22.68
N ALA A 114 -4.50 13.02 -21.88
CA ALA A 114 -4.31 11.67 -22.41
C ALA A 114 -5.56 11.12 -23.11
N LYS A 115 -6.75 11.39 -22.54
CA LYS A 115 -8.02 11.00 -23.14
C LYS A 115 -8.23 11.68 -24.48
N ASN A 116 -8.04 13.01 -24.56
CA ASN A 116 -8.20 13.75 -25.81
C ASN A 116 -7.28 13.23 -26.93
N ILE A 117 -6.01 12.94 -26.58
CA ILE A 117 -5.04 12.37 -27.56
C ILE A 117 -5.48 10.98 -28.05
N MET A 118 -6.09 10.18 -27.16
CA MET A 118 -6.57 8.85 -27.58
C MET A 118 -7.80 8.96 -28.47
N ASP A 119 -8.75 9.83 -28.14
CA ASP A 119 -9.97 10.03 -28.91
C ASP A 119 -9.63 10.53 -30.34
N GLU A 120 -8.69 11.49 -30.49
CA GLU A 120 -8.22 11.98 -31.81
C GLU A 120 -7.49 10.91 -32.67
N LYS A 121 -6.95 9.86 -32.06
CA LYS A 121 -6.18 8.83 -32.77
C LYS A 121 -7.06 7.72 -33.35
N TYR A 122 -8.29 7.60 -32.92
CA TYR A 122 -9.21 6.53 -33.29
C TYR A 122 -10.46 7.03 -34.04
N GLU A 123 -10.53 8.34 -34.37
CA GLU A 123 -11.41 8.92 -35.39
C GLU A 123 -10.70 8.93 -36.78
#